data_ea3cecf8a78ebe2a8e3f1fc5061f63ef
#
_entry.id   ea3cecf8a78ebe2a8e3f1fc5061f63ef
#
_cell.length_a   1.000
_cell.length_b   1.000
_cell.length_c   1.000
_cell.angle_alpha   90.00
_cell.angle_beta   90.00
_cell.angle_gamma   90.00
#
_symmetry.space_group_name_H-M   'P 1'
#
loop_
_entity.id
_entity.type
_entity.pdbx_description
1 polymer ?
#
loop_
_entity_poly.entity_id
_entity_poly.type
_entity_poly.pdbx_seq_one_letter_code
_entity_poly.pdbx_strand_id
1 'polypeptide(L)'
;VTLTRGDLVGYVERDLDADLARWFPGRTPVAVPEQTRPVAPFLGRLAPADAAALAAFDRRVRSGRMPQFLDIYSWSYGFDFAANGCGIRDSDYETELTDEDVYSIGADGGGNLYVVLTTGQIGIWFHEEEVVEEGTRFDDLDVFVWSVVRYQAVRAGVLERAAVEADFLSLGQDGVLEPELGLLHSMK
;
A
#
# COMPACT_ATOMS: atom_id res chain seq x y z
N VAL A 1 7.13 11.35 22.61
CA VAL A 1 5.74 11.04 22.22
C VAL A 1 5.75 9.83 21.30
N THR A 2 5.00 8.81 21.65
CA THR A 2 4.90 7.57 20.87
C THR A 2 3.89 7.76 19.74
N LEU A 3 4.30 7.44 18.50
CA LEU A 3 3.41 7.50 17.34
C LEU A 3 2.28 6.47 17.48
N THR A 4 1.06 6.89 17.21
CA THR A 4 -0.12 6.03 17.20
C THR A 4 -0.80 6.05 15.83
N ARG A 5 -1.63 5.04 15.55
CA ARG A 5 -2.45 5.02 14.34
C ARG A 5 -3.33 6.27 14.21
N GLY A 6 -3.85 6.77 15.34
CA GLY A 6 -4.66 7.99 15.34
C GLY A 6 -3.94 9.23 14.80
N ASP A 7 -2.63 9.30 14.98
CA ASP A 7 -1.81 10.41 14.47
C ASP A 7 -1.69 10.39 12.94
N LEU A 8 -1.94 9.24 12.31
CA LEU A 8 -1.82 9.03 10.88
C LEU A 8 -3.16 9.15 10.13
N VAL A 9 -4.27 9.32 10.82
CA VAL A 9 -5.57 9.51 10.18
C VAL A 9 -5.52 10.72 9.24
N GLY A 10 -5.86 10.50 7.97
CA GLY A 10 -5.81 11.53 6.93
C GLY A 10 -4.42 11.78 6.32
N TYR A 11 -3.43 10.93 6.62
CA TYR A 11 -2.06 11.07 6.10
C TYR A 11 -2.02 11.16 4.56
N VAL A 12 -2.71 10.25 3.87
CA VAL A 12 -2.72 10.22 2.39
C VAL A 12 -3.28 11.52 1.82
N GLU A 13 -4.30 12.07 2.45
CA GLU A 13 -4.96 13.29 1.97
C GLU A 13 -4.19 14.56 2.33
N ARG A 14 -3.62 14.61 3.54
CA ARG A 14 -3.03 15.82 4.13
C ARG A 14 -1.52 15.95 3.92
N ASP A 15 -0.77 14.86 4.14
CA ASP A 15 0.69 14.94 4.34
C ASP A 15 1.52 14.24 3.26
N LEU A 16 0.93 13.30 2.53
CA LEU A 16 1.65 12.47 1.56
C LEU A 16 2.41 13.27 0.51
N ASP A 17 1.78 14.28 -0.09
CA ASP A 17 2.41 15.07 -1.15
C ASP A 17 3.67 15.80 -0.66
N ALA A 18 3.67 16.27 0.59
CA ALA A 18 4.84 16.92 1.19
C ALA A 18 5.99 15.94 1.41
N ASP A 19 5.71 14.74 1.89
CA ASP A 19 6.72 13.70 2.08
C ASP A 19 7.31 13.22 0.75
N LEU A 20 6.48 13.03 -0.26
CA LEU A 20 6.94 12.65 -1.60
C LEU A 20 7.85 13.73 -2.22
N ALA A 21 7.48 14.99 -2.09
CA ALA A 21 8.29 16.12 -2.58
C ALA A 21 9.61 16.22 -1.83
N ARG A 22 9.62 15.91 -0.54
CA ARG A 22 10.83 15.99 0.30
C ARG A 22 11.83 14.89 -0.02
N TRP A 23 11.36 13.63 -0.16
CA TRP A 23 12.24 12.48 -0.24
C TRP A 23 12.42 11.92 -1.65
N PHE A 24 11.52 12.21 -2.55
CA PHE A 24 11.51 11.68 -3.92
C PHE A 24 11.36 12.74 -5.01
N PRO A 25 12.07 13.88 -4.91
CA PRO A 25 11.98 14.90 -5.95
C PRO A 25 12.49 14.35 -7.30
N GLY A 26 11.75 14.58 -8.37
CA GLY A 26 12.16 14.18 -9.72
C GLY A 26 12.06 12.70 -10.03
N ARG A 27 11.47 11.88 -9.15
CA ARG A 27 11.19 10.48 -9.45
C ARG A 27 10.16 10.33 -10.59
N THR A 28 10.34 9.29 -11.40
CA THR A 28 9.38 8.96 -12.46
C THR A 28 8.02 8.62 -11.87
N PRO A 29 6.93 9.26 -12.31
CA PRO A 29 5.59 8.90 -11.87
C PRO A 29 5.17 7.51 -12.33
N VAL A 30 4.31 6.88 -11.55
CA VAL A 30 3.61 5.66 -11.95
C VAL A 30 2.69 5.96 -13.14
N ALA A 31 2.72 5.09 -14.13
CA ALA A 31 1.77 5.09 -15.25
C ALA A 31 0.75 3.97 -15.07
N VAL A 32 -0.50 4.34 -14.84
CA VAL A 32 -1.60 3.37 -14.67
C VAL A 32 -2.15 2.99 -16.05
N PRO A 33 -2.32 1.68 -16.34
CA PRO A 33 -2.95 1.24 -17.58
C PRO A 33 -4.36 1.83 -17.76
N GLU A 34 -4.75 2.09 -19.00
CA GLU A 34 -6.08 2.67 -19.31
C GLU A 34 -7.23 1.77 -18.85
N GLN A 35 -7.06 0.46 -18.92
CA GLN A 35 -8.07 -0.53 -18.55
C GLN A 35 -7.94 -0.91 -17.08
N THR A 36 -8.29 0.02 -16.20
CA THR A 36 -8.35 -0.23 -14.77
C THR A 36 -9.76 0.02 -14.26
N ARG A 37 -10.07 -0.67 -13.20
CA ARG A 37 -11.35 -0.60 -12.52
C ARG A 37 -11.52 0.77 -11.86
N PRO A 38 -12.69 1.44 -11.98
CA PRO A 38 -12.96 2.69 -11.27
C PRO A 38 -13.11 2.42 -9.77
N VAL A 39 -12.62 3.36 -8.95
CA VAL A 39 -12.67 3.22 -7.49
C VAL A 39 -14.07 3.53 -6.92
N ALA A 40 -14.84 4.36 -7.59
CA ALA A 40 -16.09 4.91 -7.06
C ALA A 40 -17.11 3.86 -6.54
N PRO A 41 -17.37 2.74 -7.24
CA PRO A 41 -18.27 1.71 -6.71
C PRO A 41 -17.80 1.07 -5.41
N PHE A 42 -16.49 0.90 -5.23
CA PHE A 42 -15.93 0.30 -4.03
C PHE A 42 -15.96 1.26 -2.84
N LEU A 43 -15.84 2.57 -3.05
CA LEU A 43 -15.91 3.57 -1.98
C LEU A 43 -17.20 3.47 -1.17
N GLY A 44 -18.31 3.10 -1.80
CA GLY A 44 -19.59 2.88 -1.12
C GLY A 44 -19.61 1.70 -0.14
N ARG A 45 -18.61 0.82 -0.22
CA ARG A 45 -18.47 -0.34 0.69
C ARG A 45 -17.66 -0.01 1.95
N LEU A 46 -17.03 1.16 2.02
CA LEU A 46 -16.11 1.56 3.07
C LEU A 46 -16.76 2.54 4.06
N ALA A 47 -16.22 2.55 5.29
CA ALA A 47 -16.48 3.64 6.22
C ALA A 47 -15.96 4.97 5.64
N PRO A 48 -16.55 6.13 6.02
CA PRO A 48 -16.21 7.43 5.40
C PRO A 48 -14.73 7.80 5.44
N ALA A 49 -14.02 7.51 6.53
CA ALA A 49 -12.59 7.81 6.64
C ALA A 49 -11.75 6.94 5.70
N ASP A 50 -12.07 5.65 5.59
CA ASP A 50 -11.38 4.73 4.69
C ASP A 50 -11.69 5.05 3.23
N ALA A 51 -12.92 5.43 2.91
CA ALA A 51 -13.31 5.89 1.59
C ALA A 51 -12.56 7.16 1.17
N ALA A 52 -12.41 8.12 2.08
CA ALA A 52 -11.66 9.35 1.83
C ALA A 52 -10.18 9.07 1.54
N ALA A 53 -9.56 8.20 2.34
CA ALA A 53 -8.17 7.80 2.14
C ALA A 53 -7.96 7.09 0.79
N LEU A 54 -8.82 6.14 0.43
CA LEU A 54 -8.73 5.43 -0.85
C LEU A 54 -8.97 6.34 -2.04
N ALA A 55 -9.96 7.22 -1.98
CA ALA A 55 -10.22 8.19 -3.03
C ALA A 55 -9.03 9.14 -3.23
N ALA A 56 -8.41 9.60 -2.16
CA ALA A 56 -7.22 10.45 -2.21
C ALA A 56 -6.01 9.71 -2.80
N PHE A 57 -5.80 8.46 -2.43
CA PHE A 57 -4.75 7.61 -2.98
C PHE A 57 -4.94 7.36 -4.48
N ASP A 58 -6.12 6.93 -4.88
CA ASP A 58 -6.47 6.65 -6.28
C ASP A 58 -6.24 7.89 -7.18
N ARG A 59 -6.65 9.06 -6.72
CA ARG A 59 -6.39 10.32 -7.46
C ARG A 59 -4.89 10.57 -7.65
N ARG A 60 -4.08 10.33 -6.64
CA ARG A 60 -2.63 10.54 -6.72
C ARG A 60 -1.96 9.58 -7.68
N VAL A 61 -2.34 8.31 -7.64
CA VAL A 61 -1.82 7.31 -8.57
C VAL A 61 -2.19 7.67 -10.00
N ARG A 62 -3.47 7.91 -10.26
CA ARG A 62 -3.98 8.19 -11.62
C ARG A 62 -3.54 9.53 -12.19
N SER A 63 -3.26 10.52 -11.35
CA SER A 63 -2.75 11.83 -11.78
C SER A 63 -1.22 11.90 -11.91
N GLY A 64 -0.52 10.79 -11.74
CA GLY A 64 0.93 10.73 -11.85
C GLY A 64 1.68 11.41 -10.70
N ARG A 65 1.09 11.46 -9.50
CA ARG A 65 1.74 12.02 -8.32
C ARG A 65 2.46 10.98 -7.46
N MET A 66 2.19 9.70 -7.68
CA MET A 66 2.92 8.63 -6.99
C MET A 66 4.18 8.28 -7.74
N PRO A 67 5.33 8.22 -7.07
CA PRO A 67 6.57 7.76 -7.69
C PRO A 67 6.53 6.27 -7.97
N GLN A 68 7.31 5.85 -8.94
CA GLN A 68 7.56 4.42 -9.19
C GLN A 68 8.52 3.90 -8.12
N PHE A 69 8.03 2.96 -7.29
CA PHE A 69 8.80 2.32 -6.22
C PHE A 69 9.24 0.90 -6.55
N LEU A 70 8.94 0.40 -7.73
CA LEU A 70 9.33 -0.94 -8.13
C LEU A 70 10.85 -1.01 -8.31
N ASP A 71 11.48 -1.92 -7.57
CA ASP A 71 12.89 -2.26 -7.68
C ASP A 71 13.02 -3.71 -8.12
N ILE A 72 13.25 -3.91 -9.42
CA ILE A 72 13.37 -5.24 -10.03
C ILE A 72 14.69 -5.96 -9.65
N TYR A 73 15.64 -5.27 -9.05
CA TYR A 73 16.93 -5.83 -8.64
C TYR A 73 17.01 -6.16 -7.16
N SER A 74 15.96 -5.84 -6.41
CA SER A 74 15.88 -6.10 -4.97
C SER A 74 15.12 -7.40 -4.70
N TRP A 75 15.65 -8.22 -3.78
CA TRP A 75 14.92 -9.36 -3.23
C TRP A 75 13.79 -8.95 -2.28
N SER A 76 13.70 -7.67 -1.96
CA SER A 76 12.58 -7.13 -1.19
C SER A 76 11.37 -6.92 -2.11
N TYR A 77 10.19 -7.16 -1.57
CA TYR A 77 8.94 -6.88 -2.29
C TYR A 77 8.87 -5.40 -2.65
N GLY A 78 8.71 -5.14 -3.95
CA GLY A 78 8.48 -3.80 -4.45
C GLY A 78 7.05 -3.34 -4.23
N PHE A 79 6.80 -2.08 -4.58
CA PHE A 79 5.46 -1.51 -4.56
C PHE A 79 5.16 -0.92 -5.92
N ASP A 80 4.46 -1.69 -6.75
CA ASP A 80 4.04 -1.26 -8.08
C ASP A 80 2.61 -0.74 -8.04
N PHE A 81 2.46 0.57 -7.88
CA PHE A 81 1.15 1.21 -7.86
C PHE A 81 0.50 1.33 -9.25
N ALA A 82 1.19 0.93 -10.33
CA ALA A 82 0.55 0.79 -11.64
C ALA A 82 -0.55 -0.29 -11.64
N ALA A 83 -0.49 -1.23 -10.70
CA ALA A 83 -1.55 -2.22 -10.49
C ALA A 83 -2.78 -1.67 -9.74
N ASN A 84 -2.83 -0.38 -9.41
CA ASN A 84 -4.00 0.24 -8.81
C ASN A 84 -5.25 0.06 -9.68
N GLY A 85 -6.29 -0.52 -9.11
CA GLY A 85 -7.53 -0.81 -9.83
C GLY A 85 -7.46 -2.03 -10.75
N CYS A 86 -6.40 -2.85 -10.68
CA CYS A 86 -6.42 -4.09 -11.42
C CYS A 86 -7.38 -5.10 -10.77
N GLY A 87 -8.02 -5.96 -11.58
CA GLY A 87 -8.89 -7.01 -11.08
C GLY A 87 -8.10 -8.16 -10.46
N ILE A 88 -8.66 -8.80 -9.44
CA ILE A 88 -8.20 -10.12 -9.01
C ILE A 88 -8.69 -11.15 -10.02
N ARG A 89 -7.87 -12.17 -10.28
CA ARG A 89 -8.27 -13.20 -11.22
C ARG A 89 -9.31 -14.09 -10.56
N ASP A 90 -10.38 -14.35 -11.31
CA ASP A 90 -11.25 -15.47 -11.01
C ASP A 90 -10.44 -16.75 -11.21
N SER A 91 -10.31 -17.54 -10.17
CA SER A 91 -9.65 -18.83 -10.27
C SER A 91 -10.66 -19.94 -10.55
N ASP A 92 -10.14 -21.05 -11.07
CA ASP A 92 -10.89 -22.33 -11.07
C ASP A 92 -11.06 -22.89 -9.64
N TYR A 93 -10.41 -22.28 -8.67
CA TYR A 93 -10.62 -22.54 -7.25
C TYR A 93 -11.70 -21.56 -6.74
N GLU A 94 -12.63 -22.08 -5.96
CA GLU A 94 -13.65 -21.27 -5.30
C GLU A 94 -13.01 -20.26 -4.35
N THR A 95 -12.62 -19.09 -4.86
CA THR A 95 -12.30 -17.97 -3.99
C THR A 95 -13.61 -17.37 -3.50
N GLU A 96 -13.74 -17.25 -2.19
CA GLU A 96 -14.92 -16.62 -1.58
C GLU A 96 -14.99 -15.11 -1.86
N LEU A 97 -13.86 -14.50 -2.25
CA LEU A 97 -13.75 -13.07 -2.51
C LEU A 97 -13.74 -12.76 -4.00
N THR A 98 -14.50 -11.74 -4.35
CA THR A 98 -14.60 -11.19 -5.71
C THR A 98 -14.03 -9.78 -5.76
N ASP A 99 -13.96 -9.20 -6.97
CA ASP A 99 -13.59 -7.79 -7.15
C ASP A 99 -14.52 -6.81 -6.40
N GLU A 100 -15.75 -7.24 -6.05
CA GLU A 100 -16.66 -6.40 -5.25
C GLU A 100 -16.24 -6.32 -3.77
N ASP A 101 -15.50 -7.31 -3.29
CA ASP A 101 -15.11 -7.43 -1.88
C ASP A 101 -13.75 -6.76 -1.59
N VAL A 102 -12.95 -6.50 -2.61
CA VAL A 102 -11.61 -5.92 -2.47
C VAL A 102 -11.34 -4.88 -3.56
N TYR A 103 -10.40 -3.98 -3.31
CA TYR A 103 -9.87 -3.06 -4.31
C TYR A 103 -8.35 -3.10 -4.31
N SER A 104 -7.76 -3.46 -5.46
CA SER A 104 -6.30 -3.53 -5.60
C SER A 104 -5.69 -2.14 -5.66
N ILE A 105 -4.65 -1.90 -4.86
CA ILE A 105 -3.94 -0.62 -4.79
C ILE A 105 -2.52 -0.69 -5.32
N GLY A 106 -1.99 -1.89 -5.53
CA GLY A 106 -0.65 -2.09 -6.06
C GLY A 106 -0.26 -3.56 -6.06
N ALA A 107 0.89 -3.85 -6.61
CA ALA A 107 1.51 -5.17 -6.64
C ALA A 107 2.84 -5.19 -5.88
N ASP A 108 3.27 -6.36 -5.46
CA ASP A 108 4.52 -6.55 -4.74
C ASP A 108 5.75 -6.80 -5.64
N GLY A 109 5.56 -6.81 -6.94
CA GLY A 109 6.61 -7.16 -7.90
C GLY A 109 6.75 -8.66 -8.18
N GLY A 110 6.16 -9.52 -7.35
CA GLY A 110 6.11 -10.98 -7.53
C GLY A 110 4.77 -11.48 -8.09
N GLY A 111 3.82 -10.57 -8.34
CA GLY A 111 2.50 -10.89 -8.86
C GLY A 111 1.38 -10.86 -7.81
N ASN A 112 1.71 -10.77 -6.54
CA ASN A 112 0.73 -10.60 -5.47
C ASN A 112 0.21 -9.15 -5.43
N LEU A 113 -1.01 -8.96 -4.96
CA LEU A 113 -1.65 -7.66 -4.92
C LEU A 113 -1.90 -7.22 -3.48
N TYR A 114 -1.57 -5.97 -3.18
CA TYR A 114 -2.08 -5.30 -2.00
C TYR A 114 -3.51 -4.87 -2.27
N VAL A 115 -4.41 -5.22 -1.36
CA VAL A 115 -5.84 -4.97 -1.52
C VAL A 115 -6.43 -4.27 -0.29
N VAL A 116 -7.34 -3.35 -0.54
CA VAL A 116 -8.19 -2.77 0.51
C VAL A 116 -9.40 -3.68 0.68
N LEU A 117 -9.64 -4.13 1.91
CA LEU A 117 -10.82 -4.92 2.28
C LEU A 117 -11.99 -4.00 2.62
N THR A 118 -13.19 -4.53 2.66
CA THR A 118 -14.39 -3.75 3.06
C THR A 118 -14.34 -3.24 4.50
N THR A 119 -13.48 -3.80 5.34
CA THR A 119 -13.17 -3.30 6.68
C THR A 119 -12.27 -2.06 6.69
N GLY A 120 -11.70 -1.68 5.54
CA GLY A 120 -10.69 -0.63 5.42
C GLY A 120 -9.26 -1.12 5.66
N GLN A 121 -9.08 -2.34 6.12
CA GLN A 121 -7.77 -2.94 6.34
C GLN A 121 -7.10 -3.32 5.03
N ILE A 122 -5.76 -3.44 5.06
CA ILE A 122 -4.97 -3.84 3.90
C ILE A 122 -4.53 -5.30 4.06
N GLY A 123 -4.88 -6.12 3.08
CA GLY A 123 -4.44 -7.50 2.97
C GLY A 123 -3.60 -7.73 1.72
N ILE A 124 -3.17 -8.96 1.53
CA ILE A 124 -2.47 -9.42 0.32
C ILE A 124 -3.28 -10.52 -0.34
N TRP A 125 -3.50 -10.36 -1.64
CA TRP A 125 -4.01 -11.41 -2.49
C TRP A 125 -2.84 -12.13 -3.17
N PHE A 126 -2.72 -13.43 -2.92
CA PHE A 126 -1.67 -14.27 -3.47
C PHE A 126 -2.10 -14.85 -4.82
N HIS A 127 -1.31 -14.59 -5.85
CA HIS A 127 -1.65 -14.97 -7.22
C HIS A 127 -1.55 -16.48 -7.50
N GLU A 128 -0.73 -17.20 -6.75
CA GLU A 128 -0.56 -18.65 -6.94
C GLU A 128 -1.73 -19.44 -6.35
N GLU A 129 -2.14 -19.07 -5.15
CA GLU A 129 -3.29 -19.67 -4.46
C GLU A 129 -4.61 -18.99 -4.82
N GLU A 130 -4.55 -17.79 -5.39
CA GLU A 130 -5.70 -16.96 -5.74
C GLU A 130 -6.64 -16.69 -4.56
N VAL A 131 -6.03 -16.43 -3.40
CA VAL A 131 -6.73 -16.15 -2.14
C VAL A 131 -6.16 -14.90 -1.47
N VAL A 132 -7.01 -14.22 -0.70
CA VAL A 132 -6.55 -13.21 0.24
C VAL A 132 -6.02 -13.90 1.48
N GLU A 133 -4.83 -13.48 1.93
CA GLU A 133 -4.20 -14.00 3.13
C GLU A 133 -5.11 -13.89 4.37
N GLU A 134 -5.08 -14.91 5.23
CA GLU A 134 -5.67 -14.79 6.55
C GLU A 134 -4.98 -13.70 7.37
N GLY A 135 -5.76 -12.86 8.03
CA GLY A 135 -5.25 -11.70 8.74
C GLY A 135 -5.10 -10.49 7.84
N THR A 136 -4.51 -9.45 8.41
CA THR A 136 -4.31 -8.19 7.72
C THR A 136 -2.88 -7.71 7.91
N ARG A 137 -2.34 -7.07 6.90
CA ARG A 137 -0.99 -6.50 6.93
C ARG A 137 -0.94 -5.13 7.59
N PHE A 138 -1.97 -4.32 7.36
CA PHE A 138 -2.06 -2.97 7.91
C PHE A 138 -3.50 -2.67 8.32
N ASP A 139 -3.63 -1.88 9.38
CA ASP A 139 -4.95 -1.52 9.92
C ASP A 139 -5.79 -0.64 8.99
N ASP A 140 -5.14 0.18 8.18
CA ASP A 140 -5.79 1.04 7.18
C ASP A 140 -4.78 1.52 6.11
N LEU A 141 -5.32 2.23 5.11
CA LEU A 141 -4.53 2.73 3.98
C LEU A 141 -3.55 3.84 4.39
N ASP A 142 -3.93 4.71 5.31
CA ASP A 142 -3.04 5.78 5.78
C ASP A 142 -1.77 5.20 6.41
N VAL A 143 -1.91 4.19 7.27
CA VAL A 143 -0.79 3.49 7.90
C VAL A 143 0.05 2.74 6.86
N PHE A 144 -0.58 2.08 5.90
CA PHE A 144 0.12 1.39 4.81
C PHE A 144 0.98 2.35 3.99
N VAL A 145 0.39 3.42 3.48
CA VAL A 145 1.10 4.38 2.63
C VAL A 145 2.21 5.09 3.41
N TRP A 146 1.93 5.49 4.65
CA TRP A 146 2.94 6.09 5.53
C TRP A 146 4.14 5.16 5.70
N SER A 147 3.90 3.88 5.95
CA SER A 147 4.94 2.87 6.16
C SER A 147 5.75 2.62 4.88
N VAL A 148 5.09 2.49 3.73
CA VAL A 148 5.73 2.28 2.43
C VAL A 148 6.63 3.45 2.06
N VAL A 149 6.15 4.67 2.23
CA VAL A 149 6.91 5.89 1.90
C VAL A 149 8.20 5.96 2.74
N ARG A 150 8.12 5.67 4.02
CA ARG A 150 9.30 5.66 4.90
C ARG A 150 10.25 4.51 4.60
N TYR A 151 9.72 3.33 4.37
CA TYR A 151 10.50 2.19 3.92
C TYR A 151 11.30 2.53 2.65
N GLN A 152 10.67 3.10 1.65
CA GLN A 152 11.32 3.50 0.41
C GLN A 152 12.33 4.64 0.62
N ALA A 153 12.07 5.57 1.53
CA ALA A 153 13.00 6.64 1.88
C ALA A 153 14.29 6.11 2.52
N VAL A 154 14.17 5.09 3.38
CA VAL A 154 15.33 4.40 3.95
C VAL A 154 16.09 3.65 2.86
N ARG A 155 15.40 2.92 2.00
CA ARG A 155 16.00 2.19 0.88
C ARG A 155 16.71 3.10 -0.12
N ALA A 156 16.19 4.29 -0.32
CA ALA A 156 16.82 5.30 -1.17
C ALA A 156 18.00 6.03 -0.50
N GLY A 157 18.28 5.76 0.76
CA GLY A 157 19.35 6.39 1.53
C GLY A 157 19.09 7.85 1.88
N VAL A 158 17.85 8.31 1.81
CA VAL A 158 17.47 9.69 2.15
C VAL A 158 16.93 9.82 3.57
N LEU A 159 16.67 8.71 4.22
CA LEU A 159 16.22 8.63 5.60
C LEU A 159 16.96 7.50 6.33
N GLU A 160 17.47 7.79 7.52
CA GLU A 160 18.15 6.78 8.33
C GLU A 160 17.14 5.78 8.93
N ARG A 161 17.51 4.50 8.94
CA ARG A 161 16.68 3.43 9.53
C ARG A 161 16.27 3.77 10.96
N ALA A 162 17.21 4.24 11.79
CA ALA A 162 16.94 4.60 13.18
C ALA A 162 15.87 5.68 13.33
N ALA A 163 15.68 6.53 12.31
CA ALA A 163 14.67 7.58 12.34
C ALA A 163 13.23 7.04 12.27
N VAL A 164 13.02 5.84 11.76
CA VAL A 164 11.68 5.25 11.59
C VAL A 164 11.45 3.99 12.42
N GLU A 165 12.50 3.33 12.90
CA GLU A 165 12.39 2.05 13.60
C GLU A 165 11.50 2.10 14.84
N ALA A 166 11.65 3.13 15.68
CA ALA A 166 10.82 3.30 16.86
C ALA A 166 9.35 3.50 16.52
N ASP A 167 9.05 4.25 15.47
CA ASP A 167 7.70 4.49 14.99
C ASP A 167 7.07 3.22 14.42
N PHE A 168 7.83 2.44 13.65
CA PHE A 168 7.40 1.14 13.14
C PHE A 168 7.05 0.17 14.25
N LEU A 169 7.90 0.08 15.28
CA LEU A 169 7.66 -0.77 16.44
C LEU A 169 6.42 -0.32 17.21
N SER A 170 6.21 0.99 17.36
CA SER A 170 5.08 1.52 18.11
C SER A 170 3.74 1.32 17.39
N LEU A 171 3.70 1.37 16.07
CA LEU A 171 2.48 1.13 15.29
C LEU A 171 2.06 -0.34 15.27
N GLY A 172 2.99 -1.28 15.42
CA GLY A 172 2.69 -2.70 15.62
C GLY A 172 2.01 -3.38 14.43
N GLN A 173 2.31 -2.96 13.20
CA GLN A 173 1.67 -3.51 12.00
C GLN A 173 2.36 -4.78 11.52
N ASP A 174 1.60 -5.83 11.22
CA ASP A 174 2.13 -7.12 10.74
C ASP A 174 2.95 -6.95 9.45
N GLY A 175 2.47 -6.12 8.52
CA GLY A 175 3.20 -5.81 7.29
C GLY A 175 4.56 -5.15 7.49
N VAL A 176 4.85 -4.66 8.68
CA VAL A 176 6.15 -4.09 9.06
C VAL A 176 6.98 -5.07 9.88
N LEU A 177 6.37 -5.75 10.84
CA LEU A 177 7.07 -6.51 11.88
C LEU A 177 7.29 -7.99 11.56
N GLU A 178 6.58 -8.56 10.61
CA GLU A 178 6.73 -9.97 10.28
C GLU A 178 8.15 -10.30 9.82
N PRO A 179 8.70 -11.44 10.26
CA PRO A 179 10.11 -11.77 10.00
C PRO A 179 10.47 -11.94 8.53
N GLU A 180 9.56 -12.47 7.71
CA GLU A 180 9.85 -12.82 6.32
C GLU A 180 9.42 -11.74 5.31
N LEU A 181 8.27 -11.12 5.53
CA LEU A 181 7.64 -10.19 4.59
C LEU A 181 7.50 -8.77 5.17
N GLY A 182 7.98 -8.54 6.39
CA GLY A 182 7.86 -7.26 7.05
C GLY A 182 8.86 -6.23 6.54
N LEU A 183 8.40 -4.99 6.39
CA LEU A 183 9.24 -3.89 5.89
C LEU A 183 10.48 -3.65 6.76
N LEU A 184 10.37 -3.81 8.07
CA LEU A 184 11.49 -3.60 8.99
C LEU A 184 12.64 -4.58 8.74
N HIS A 185 12.33 -5.84 8.44
CA HIS A 185 13.33 -6.85 8.10
C HIS A 185 14.03 -6.54 6.77
N SER A 186 13.30 -6.02 5.81
CA SER A 186 13.78 -5.70 4.47
C SER A 186 14.54 -4.37 4.36
N MET A 187 14.55 -3.56 5.42
CA MET A 187 15.29 -2.29 5.50
C MET A 187 16.79 -2.45 5.80
N LYS A 188 17.42 -3.49 5.36
CA LYS A 188 18.85 -3.72 5.60
C LYS A 188 19.74 -2.90 4.68
#